data_b2036a922f9a1dff11e19c80083f96c8
#
_entry.id   b2036a922f9a1dff11e19c80083f96c8
#
_cell.length_a   1.000
_cell.length_b   1.000
_cell.length_c   1.000
_cell.angle_alpha   90.00
_cell.angle_beta   90.00
_cell.angle_gamma   90.00
#
_symmetry.space_group_name_H-M   'P 1'
#
loop_
_entity.id
_entity.type
_entity.pdbx_description
1 polymer ?
#
loop_
_entity_poly.entity_id
_entity_poly.type
_entity_poly.pdbx_seq_one_letter_code
_entity_poly.pdbx_strand_id
1 'polypeptide(L)'
;IADETLQTHYEFGKNLPTMLSTMHIYPVDGAAAKVGKHETAWNYRDAHWSIVIVGVDPDAANNSKIINWAKDYWNALHPYSMGGAYVNFMMDEGDERVKATYGENYEKLVEIKTKYDPQNLFRVNQNIKPRVSQTA
;
A
#
# COMPACT_ATOMS: atom_id res chain seq x y z
N ILE A 1 -17.54 2.50 -2.97
CA ILE A 1 -17.15 1.18 -3.53
C ILE A 1 -18.08 0.96 -4.73
N ALA A 2 -17.51 0.66 -5.91
CA ALA A 2 -18.29 0.37 -7.10
C ALA A 2 -18.93 -1.03 -6.99
N ASP A 3 -20.07 -1.24 -7.65
CA ASP A 3 -20.82 -2.50 -7.55
C ASP A 3 -20.01 -3.70 -8.04
N GLU A 4 -19.18 -3.52 -9.07
CA GLU A 4 -18.28 -4.55 -9.60
C GLU A 4 -17.25 -5.03 -8.56
N THR A 5 -16.80 -4.12 -7.68
CA THR A 5 -15.88 -4.48 -6.60
C THR A 5 -16.57 -5.22 -5.47
N LEU A 6 -17.85 -4.98 -5.22
CA LEU A 6 -18.62 -5.72 -4.21
C LEU A 6 -18.71 -7.21 -4.56
N GLN A 7 -18.95 -7.52 -5.83
CA GLN A 7 -18.96 -8.92 -6.28
C GLN A 7 -17.58 -9.56 -6.12
N THR A 8 -16.51 -8.85 -6.45
CA THR A 8 -15.13 -9.33 -6.25
C THR A 8 -14.86 -9.60 -4.76
N HIS A 9 -15.23 -8.68 -3.88
CA HIS A 9 -15.10 -8.87 -2.43
C HIS A 9 -15.86 -10.11 -1.94
N TYR A 10 -17.07 -10.32 -2.43
CA TYR A 10 -17.86 -11.50 -2.08
C TYR A 10 -17.20 -12.80 -2.55
N GLU A 11 -16.72 -12.86 -3.81
CA GLU A 11 -16.10 -14.06 -4.37
C GLU A 11 -14.82 -14.46 -3.61
N PHE A 12 -13.96 -13.51 -3.32
CA PHE A 12 -12.73 -13.78 -2.55
C PHE A 12 -13.01 -14.02 -1.06
N GLY A 13 -13.97 -13.32 -0.48
CA GLY A 13 -14.34 -13.45 0.93
C GLY A 13 -15.00 -14.77 1.27
N LYS A 14 -15.83 -15.33 0.39
CA LYS A 14 -16.43 -16.66 0.61
C LYS A 14 -15.44 -17.82 0.41
N ASN A 15 -14.31 -17.56 -0.26
CA ASN A 15 -13.27 -18.55 -0.58
C ASN A 15 -11.94 -18.19 0.10
N LEU A 16 -11.97 -17.94 1.41
CA LEU A 16 -10.75 -17.66 2.17
C LEU A 16 -9.76 -18.83 2.05
N PRO A 17 -8.46 -18.57 1.86
CA PRO A 17 -7.46 -19.62 1.70
C PRO A 17 -7.26 -20.43 3.00
N THR A 18 -7.45 -19.79 4.14
CA THR A 18 -7.31 -20.38 5.49
C THR A 18 -8.27 -19.72 6.45
N MET A 19 -8.51 -20.35 7.60
CA MET A 19 -9.42 -19.83 8.64
C MET A 19 -8.97 -18.52 9.29
N LEU A 20 -7.67 -18.19 9.21
CA LEU A 20 -7.12 -16.98 9.81
C LEU A 20 -6.94 -15.86 8.78
N SER A 21 -7.11 -16.15 7.50
CA SER A 21 -7.03 -15.13 6.44
C SER A 21 -8.26 -14.23 6.50
N THR A 22 -8.05 -12.93 6.26
CA THR A 22 -9.11 -11.93 6.39
C THR A 22 -8.99 -10.85 5.30
N MET A 23 -10.06 -10.09 5.13
CA MET A 23 -10.06 -8.85 4.37
C MET A 23 -10.73 -7.77 5.21
N HIS A 24 -10.12 -6.61 5.25
CA HIS A 24 -10.62 -5.46 5.99
C HIS A 24 -10.90 -4.30 5.05
N ILE A 25 -12.00 -3.60 5.29
CA ILE A 25 -12.36 -2.35 4.60
C ILE A 25 -12.45 -1.25 5.65
N TYR A 26 -11.60 -0.24 5.54
CA TYR A 26 -11.57 0.91 6.43
C TYR A 26 -12.08 2.16 5.72
N PRO A 27 -13.01 2.93 6.29
CA PRO A 27 -13.36 4.23 5.75
C PRO A 27 -12.19 5.21 5.91
N VAL A 28 -11.96 6.01 4.89
CA VAL A 28 -11.05 7.15 4.93
C VAL A 28 -11.91 8.41 4.97
N ASP A 29 -12.21 8.88 6.17
CA ASP A 29 -13.12 9.99 6.40
C ASP A 29 -12.67 10.91 7.55
N GLY A 30 -13.55 11.76 8.02
CA GLY A 30 -13.35 12.62 9.17
C GLY A 30 -12.13 13.53 9.04
N ALA A 31 -11.25 13.52 10.03
CA ALA A 31 -10.04 14.34 10.05
C ALA A 31 -9.05 13.95 8.95
N ALA A 32 -8.94 12.66 8.62
CA ALA A 32 -8.03 12.16 7.60
C ALA A 32 -8.35 12.70 6.20
N ALA A 33 -9.64 12.80 5.85
CA ALA A 33 -10.09 13.32 4.57
C ALA A 33 -10.03 14.86 4.46
N LYS A 34 -9.92 15.56 5.60
CA LYS A 34 -9.83 17.04 5.62
C LYS A 34 -8.41 17.58 5.42
N VAL A 35 -7.40 16.74 5.53
CA VAL A 35 -6.01 17.11 5.30
C VAL A 35 -5.76 17.19 3.79
N GLY A 36 -5.14 18.27 3.32
CA GLY A 36 -4.77 18.42 1.92
C GLY A 36 -3.73 17.39 1.49
N LYS A 37 -3.80 16.92 0.26
CA LYS A 37 -2.97 15.82 -0.25
C LYS A 37 -1.47 16.09 -0.25
N HIS A 38 -1.06 17.37 -0.15
CA HIS A 38 0.36 17.79 -0.08
C HIS A 38 0.80 18.24 1.32
N GLU A 39 -0.08 18.21 2.32
CA GLU A 39 0.24 18.64 3.68
C GLU A 39 1.01 17.58 4.49
N THR A 40 0.89 16.32 4.09
CA THR A 40 1.60 15.19 4.71
C THR A 40 2.18 14.27 3.64
N ALA A 41 2.91 13.22 4.04
CA ALA A 41 3.48 12.25 3.10
C ALA A 41 2.42 11.49 2.31
N TRP A 42 1.28 11.17 2.91
CA TRP A 42 0.23 10.38 2.25
C TRP A 42 -0.61 11.20 1.28
N ASN A 43 -0.61 10.79 0.00
CA ASN A 43 -1.20 11.55 -1.11
C ASN A 43 -2.70 11.28 -1.36
N TYR A 44 -3.21 10.11 -0.96
CA TYR A 44 -4.54 9.61 -1.41
C TYR A 44 -5.68 10.07 -0.49
N ARG A 45 -5.80 11.39 -0.26
CA ARG A 45 -6.82 11.99 0.62
C ARG A 45 -8.24 11.93 0.07
N ASP A 46 -8.36 11.77 -1.24
CA ASP A 46 -9.65 11.62 -1.94
C ASP A 46 -10.15 10.16 -1.96
N ALA A 47 -9.35 9.22 -1.46
CA ALA A 47 -9.78 7.84 -1.30
C ALA A 47 -10.85 7.76 -0.20
N HIS A 48 -11.98 7.11 -0.48
CA HIS A 48 -13.03 6.89 0.51
C HIS A 48 -12.82 5.62 1.33
N TRP A 49 -12.06 4.67 0.79
CA TRP A 49 -11.87 3.36 1.39
C TRP A 49 -10.42 2.90 1.27
N SER A 50 -9.92 2.28 2.32
CA SER A 50 -8.65 1.53 2.32
C SER A 50 -8.96 0.05 2.53
N ILE A 51 -8.38 -0.80 1.69
CA ILE A 51 -8.63 -2.23 1.71
C ILE A 51 -7.32 -2.93 2.09
N VAL A 52 -7.41 -3.86 3.05
CA VAL A 52 -6.27 -4.67 3.50
C VAL A 52 -6.61 -6.14 3.31
N ILE A 53 -5.81 -6.83 2.51
CA ILE A 53 -5.96 -8.27 2.23
C ILE A 53 -4.87 -8.98 3.03
N VAL A 54 -5.27 -9.85 3.95
CA VAL A 54 -4.37 -10.47 4.93
C VAL A 54 -4.43 -11.99 4.82
N GLY A 55 -3.37 -12.59 4.30
CA GLY A 55 -3.20 -14.04 4.29
C GLY A 55 -2.41 -14.49 5.51
N VAL A 56 -2.98 -15.36 6.35
CA VAL A 56 -2.36 -15.84 7.58
C VAL A 56 -2.58 -17.33 7.75
N ASP A 57 -1.51 -18.06 8.03
CA ASP A 57 -1.56 -19.45 8.48
C ASP A 57 -0.30 -19.78 9.28
N PRO A 58 -0.38 -20.50 10.42
CA PRO A 58 0.79 -20.94 11.18
C PRO A 58 1.58 -22.05 10.46
N ASP A 59 0.96 -22.77 9.52
CA ASP A 59 1.62 -23.81 8.72
C ASP A 59 2.22 -23.22 7.47
N ALA A 60 3.55 -23.24 7.38
CA ALA A 60 4.30 -22.76 6.21
C ALA A 60 3.96 -23.51 4.90
N ALA A 61 3.39 -24.71 4.97
CA ALA A 61 2.91 -25.42 3.79
C ALA A 61 1.80 -24.67 3.05
N ASN A 62 1.07 -23.78 3.73
CA ASN A 62 0.02 -22.95 3.16
C ASN A 62 0.52 -21.63 2.55
N ASN A 63 1.83 -21.29 2.66
CA ASN A 63 2.37 -20.01 2.19
C ASN A 63 2.02 -19.72 0.73
N SER A 64 2.24 -20.68 -0.17
CA SER A 64 1.94 -20.47 -1.60
C SER A 64 0.46 -20.20 -1.84
N LYS A 65 -0.43 -20.89 -1.12
CA LYS A 65 -1.87 -20.72 -1.24
C LYS A 65 -2.33 -19.33 -0.79
N ILE A 66 -1.85 -18.86 0.37
CA ILE A 66 -2.22 -17.53 0.88
C ILE A 66 -1.62 -16.41 0.05
N ILE A 67 -0.37 -16.54 -0.43
CA ILE A 67 0.27 -15.57 -1.31
C ILE A 67 -0.49 -15.44 -2.64
N ASN A 68 -0.83 -16.55 -3.27
CA ASN A 68 -1.56 -16.53 -4.53
C ASN A 68 -2.95 -15.91 -4.35
N TRP A 69 -3.70 -16.31 -3.32
CA TRP A 69 -5.01 -15.74 -3.03
C TRP A 69 -4.92 -14.22 -2.81
N ALA A 70 -3.96 -13.73 -2.03
CA ALA A 70 -3.80 -12.31 -1.77
C ALA A 70 -3.45 -11.53 -3.04
N LYS A 71 -2.55 -12.07 -3.88
CA LYS A 71 -2.18 -11.46 -5.17
C LYS A 71 -3.32 -11.44 -6.18
N ASP A 72 -4.05 -12.54 -6.31
CA ASP A 72 -5.18 -12.64 -7.23
C ASP A 72 -6.30 -11.69 -6.82
N TYR A 73 -6.57 -11.60 -5.51
CA TYR A 73 -7.55 -10.67 -4.98
C TYR A 73 -7.14 -9.21 -5.22
N TRP A 74 -5.89 -8.87 -4.92
CA TRP A 74 -5.35 -7.53 -5.19
C TRP A 74 -5.41 -7.20 -6.69
N ASN A 75 -4.99 -8.12 -7.57
CA ASN A 75 -5.06 -7.94 -9.03
C ASN A 75 -6.48 -7.68 -9.52
N ALA A 76 -7.47 -8.37 -8.96
CA ALA A 76 -8.87 -8.20 -9.32
C ALA A 76 -9.44 -6.82 -8.89
N LEU A 77 -8.96 -6.27 -7.78
CA LEU A 77 -9.43 -4.97 -7.26
C LEU A 77 -8.63 -3.77 -7.77
N HIS A 78 -7.34 -3.96 -8.10
CA HIS A 78 -6.43 -2.87 -8.45
C HIS A 78 -6.93 -1.97 -9.59
N PRO A 79 -7.56 -2.48 -10.68
CA PRO A 79 -8.11 -1.64 -11.74
C PRO A 79 -9.16 -0.60 -11.29
N TYR A 80 -9.80 -0.85 -10.16
CA TYR A 80 -10.83 0.03 -9.56
C TYR A 80 -10.28 0.91 -8.44
N SER A 81 -8.97 0.84 -8.18
CA SER A 81 -8.30 1.60 -7.12
C SER A 81 -7.72 2.91 -7.64
N MET A 82 -7.34 3.78 -6.73
CA MET A 82 -6.57 4.99 -7.04
C MET A 82 -5.07 4.71 -7.27
N GLY A 83 -4.64 3.46 -7.25
CA GLY A 83 -3.26 3.03 -7.51
C GLY A 83 -2.31 3.11 -6.32
N GLY A 84 -2.66 3.82 -5.25
CA GLY A 84 -1.84 3.96 -4.06
C GLY A 84 -2.04 2.87 -3.02
N ALA A 85 -1.30 3.01 -1.92
CA ALA A 85 -1.46 2.17 -0.75
C ALA A 85 -1.25 2.99 0.54
N TYR A 86 -1.55 2.39 1.68
CA TYR A 86 -1.13 2.91 2.97
C TYR A 86 0.20 2.25 3.34
N VAL A 87 1.25 3.05 3.44
CA VAL A 87 2.63 2.56 3.58
C VAL A 87 2.85 1.58 4.73
N ASN A 88 2.11 1.74 5.84
CA ASN A 88 2.25 0.86 7.01
C ASN A 88 1.66 -0.55 6.81
N PHE A 89 0.90 -0.76 5.74
CA PHE A 89 0.34 -2.07 5.39
C PHE A 89 1.04 -2.73 4.20
N MET A 90 2.06 -2.06 3.65
CA MET A 90 2.85 -2.62 2.54
C MET A 90 3.89 -3.62 3.04
N MET A 91 4.07 -4.68 2.27
CA MET A 91 5.24 -5.57 2.34
C MET A 91 6.38 -4.99 1.49
N ASP A 92 7.43 -5.74 1.26
CA ASP A 92 8.47 -5.39 0.28
C ASP A 92 7.93 -5.65 -1.14
N GLU A 93 7.40 -4.61 -1.75
CA GLU A 93 6.76 -4.64 -3.06
C GLU A 93 7.58 -3.90 -4.14
N GLY A 94 8.79 -3.47 -3.78
CA GLY A 94 9.73 -2.79 -4.67
C GLY A 94 9.55 -1.28 -4.80
N ASP A 95 10.57 -0.63 -5.37
CA ASP A 95 10.70 0.84 -5.44
C ASP A 95 9.53 1.51 -6.19
N GLU A 96 9.07 0.92 -7.28
CA GLU A 96 7.97 1.51 -8.09
C GLU A 96 6.65 1.53 -7.31
N ARG A 97 6.40 0.52 -6.48
CA ARG A 97 5.23 0.48 -5.61
C ARG A 97 5.33 1.53 -4.50
N VAL A 98 6.52 1.73 -3.93
CA VAL A 98 6.79 2.79 -2.96
C VAL A 98 6.52 4.17 -3.57
N LYS A 99 7.03 4.44 -4.78
CA LYS A 99 6.75 5.70 -5.50
C LYS A 99 5.26 5.91 -5.72
N ALA A 100 4.56 4.89 -6.24
CA ALA A 100 3.13 4.95 -6.47
C ALA A 100 2.36 5.27 -5.18
N THR A 101 2.79 4.71 -4.05
CA THR A 101 2.16 4.93 -2.75
C THR A 101 2.24 6.37 -2.26
N TYR A 102 3.37 7.04 -2.48
CA TYR A 102 3.53 8.47 -2.15
C TYR A 102 3.02 9.40 -3.26
N GLY A 103 2.86 8.91 -4.49
CA GLY A 103 2.33 9.65 -5.62
C GLY A 103 3.05 10.99 -5.84
N GLU A 104 2.31 12.08 -5.95
CA GLU A 104 2.85 13.44 -6.17
C GLU A 104 3.75 13.93 -5.03
N ASN A 105 3.70 13.34 -3.85
CA ASN A 105 4.53 13.72 -2.71
C ASN A 105 5.91 13.05 -2.72
N TYR A 106 6.16 12.06 -3.59
CA TYR A 106 7.40 11.29 -3.59
C TYR A 106 8.65 12.15 -3.75
N GLU A 107 8.65 13.06 -4.74
CA GLU A 107 9.82 13.92 -5.00
C GLU A 107 10.12 14.85 -3.82
N LYS A 108 9.10 15.37 -3.16
CA LYS A 108 9.29 16.18 -1.95
C LYS A 108 9.91 15.38 -0.81
N LEU A 109 9.52 14.12 -0.67
CA LEU A 109 10.11 13.22 0.32
C LEU A 109 11.57 12.88 -0.02
N VAL A 110 11.91 12.72 -1.30
CA VAL A 110 13.30 12.56 -1.78
C VAL A 110 14.15 13.79 -1.45
N GLU A 111 13.62 15.00 -1.64
CA GLU A 111 14.32 16.24 -1.24
C GLU A 111 14.60 16.28 0.26
N ILE A 112 13.59 15.98 1.07
CA ILE A 112 13.71 15.93 2.53
C ILE A 112 14.74 14.86 2.94
N LYS A 113 14.64 13.66 2.36
CA LYS A 113 15.58 12.56 2.61
C LYS A 113 17.01 12.95 2.24
N THR A 114 17.21 13.58 1.09
CA THR A 114 18.53 14.04 0.64
C THR A 114 19.14 15.07 1.58
N LYS A 115 18.30 15.97 2.13
CA LYS A 115 18.75 17.01 3.06
C LYS A 115 19.11 16.45 4.43
N TYR A 116 18.31 15.57 4.99
CA TYR A 116 18.43 15.14 6.40
C TYR A 116 19.11 13.79 6.59
N ASP A 117 19.11 12.94 5.56
CA ASP A 117 19.76 11.63 5.58
C ASP A 117 20.41 11.29 4.22
N PRO A 118 21.41 12.10 3.79
CA PRO A 118 22.04 11.94 2.48
C PRO A 118 22.80 10.63 2.34
N GLN A 119 23.21 10.02 3.46
CA GLN A 119 23.90 8.72 3.47
C GLN A 119 22.95 7.53 3.54
N ASN A 120 21.63 7.78 3.55
CA ASN A 120 20.60 6.76 3.63
C ASN A 120 20.79 5.80 4.82
N LEU A 121 21.09 6.36 6.00
CA LEU A 121 21.27 5.60 7.23
C LEU A 121 19.95 4.94 7.66
N PHE A 122 18.83 5.67 7.60
CA PHE A 122 17.49 5.18 7.89
C PHE A 122 16.87 4.62 6.61
N ARG A 123 17.04 3.31 6.37
CA ARG A 123 16.66 2.64 5.12
C ARG A 123 15.79 1.40 5.30
N VAL A 124 15.19 1.24 6.48
CA VAL A 124 14.30 0.10 6.77
C VAL A 124 12.92 0.36 6.20
N ASN A 125 12.16 -0.71 5.94
CA ASN A 125 10.79 -0.69 5.38
C ASN A 125 10.74 -0.01 4.00
N GLN A 126 9.75 0.86 3.78
CA GLN A 126 9.47 1.51 2.50
C GLN A 126 10.44 2.69 2.29
N ASN A 127 11.70 2.38 2.04
CA ASN A 127 12.78 3.37 1.97
C ASN A 127 12.60 4.35 0.80
N ILE A 128 12.70 5.64 1.10
CA ILE A 128 12.85 6.71 0.10
C ILE A 128 14.36 6.96 -0.06
N LYS A 129 14.90 6.69 -1.24
CA LYS A 129 16.33 6.86 -1.51
C LYS A 129 16.68 8.33 -1.68
N PRO A 130 17.75 8.85 -1.06
CA PRO A 130 18.22 10.19 -1.30
C PRO A 130 18.79 10.31 -2.72
N ARG A 131 18.83 11.51 -3.27
CA ARG A 131 19.55 11.79 -4.53
C ARG A 131 21.04 11.53 -4.32
N VAL A 132 21.64 10.80 -5.24
CA VAL A 132 23.09 10.62 -5.24
C VAL A 132 23.73 11.98 -5.59
N SER A 133 24.55 12.53 -4.69
CA SER A 133 25.38 13.68 -5.02
C SER A 133 26.31 13.27 -6.16
N GLN A 134 26.17 13.87 -7.32
CA GLN A 134 27.23 13.81 -8.32
C GLN A 134 28.42 14.57 -7.72
N THR A 135 29.34 13.84 -7.10
CA THR A 135 30.66 14.39 -6.80
C THR A 135 31.32 14.69 -8.12
N ALA A 136 31.48 15.97 -8.41
CA ALA A 136 32.28 16.47 -9.51
C ALA A 136 33.76 16.12 -9.27
#